data_43169addd061d0c37c112f390bec39d5
#
_entry.id   43169addd061d0c37c112f390bec39d5
#
_cell.length_a   1.000
_cell.length_b   1.000
_cell.length_c   1.000
_cell.angle_alpha   90.00
_cell.angle_beta   90.00
_cell.angle_gamma   90.00
#
_symmetry.space_group_name_H-M   'P 1'
#
loop_
_entity.id
_entity.type
_entity.pdbx_description
1 polymer ?
#
loop_
_entity_poly.entity_id
_entity_poly.type
_entity_poly.pdbx_seq_one_letter_code
_entity_poly.pdbx_strand_id
1 'polypeptide(L)'
;DFVEPYRAVHAAFSGEENIREIVSKGGRGSIKSNFWAAVAEETIYQDPEAHVVYTRRYKVDLRGSVYNQFMKTVIRHGHLEDWEFTTSPMVAKYKKTGQCVIFVGADKPISLKSYNLSFGYVKLLIHEECDEMAGIEQMDNIEDTFLRSDTPALDVKVFNPPKSKNNFMNQYVEECRKKAETRVFHSYYFNVPVKWLGKRFFERAEWFKIHKPRYYANNYMGEVTGTGGGIFENVEERVISDEEISNMPYFDYGLDFGFEHPQVFIKSYYDQDEDIL
;
A
#
# COMPACT_ATOMS: atom_id res chain seq x y z
N ASP A 1 16.48 0.69 3.99
CA ASP A 1 16.89 0.75 5.37
C ASP A 1 15.65 0.89 6.27
N PHE A 2 15.51 -0.02 7.26
CA PHE A 2 14.35 -0.06 8.17
C PHE A 2 14.69 0.42 9.58
N VAL A 3 15.86 0.99 9.80
CA VAL A 3 16.26 1.52 11.11
C VAL A 3 15.34 2.65 11.56
N GLU A 4 15.11 3.63 10.69
CA GLU A 4 14.22 4.76 11.01
C GLU A 4 12.75 4.34 11.19
N PRO A 5 12.14 3.53 10.29
CA PRO A 5 10.82 2.96 10.56
C PRO A 5 10.72 2.20 11.89
N TYR A 6 11.74 1.43 12.24
CA TYR A 6 11.78 0.68 13.50
C TYR A 6 11.84 1.61 14.72
N ARG A 7 12.69 2.64 14.67
CA ARG A 7 12.75 3.67 15.73
C ARG A 7 11.41 4.39 15.90
N ALA A 8 10.75 4.74 14.79
CA ALA A 8 9.43 5.40 14.84
C ALA A 8 8.37 4.51 15.50
N VAL A 9 8.39 3.18 15.25
CA VAL A 9 7.49 2.23 15.93
C VAL A 9 7.73 2.25 17.44
N HIS A 10 9.00 2.15 17.86
CA HIS A 10 9.33 2.17 19.29
C HIS A 10 8.98 3.48 19.97
N ALA A 11 9.27 4.63 19.34
CA ALA A 11 8.89 5.94 19.84
C ALA A 11 7.37 6.11 19.98
N ALA A 12 6.60 5.56 19.02
CA ALA A 12 5.14 5.54 19.08
C ALA A 12 4.64 4.68 20.26
N PHE A 13 5.16 3.45 20.40
CA PHE A 13 4.70 2.51 21.42
C PHE A 13 5.13 2.86 22.83
N SER A 14 6.26 3.56 23.01
CA SER A 14 6.72 4.08 24.30
C SER A 14 6.05 5.41 24.68
N GLY A 15 5.39 6.07 23.75
CA GLY A 15 4.82 7.40 23.94
C GLY A 15 5.86 8.54 23.95
N GLU A 16 7.11 8.26 23.55
CA GLU A 16 8.15 9.30 23.41
C GLU A 16 7.78 10.31 22.32
N GLU A 17 7.16 9.83 21.23
CA GLU A 17 6.63 10.67 20.17
C GLU A 17 5.15 10.36 19.95
N ASN A 18 4.35 11.39 19.68
CA ASN A 18 2.94 11.24 19.33
C ASN A 18 2.82 10.83 17.85
N ILE A 19 3.31 9.63 17.51
CA ILE A 19 3.16 9.02 16.19
C ILE A 19 1.96 8.08 16.24
N ARG A 20 0.97 8.32 15.40
CA ARG A 20 -0.25 7.51 15.29
C ARG A 20 -0.32 6.74 14.00
N GLU A 21 0.37 7.21 12.98
CA GLU A 21 0.33 6.62 11.64
C GLU A 21 1.73 6.54 11.02
N ILE A 22 1.98 5.41 10.34
CA ILE A 22 3.15 5.24 9.47
C ILE A 22 2.69 4.84 8.07
N VAL A 23 3.12 5.63 7.08
CA VAL A 23 2.96 5.29 5.67
C VAL A 23 4.26 4.68 5.15
N SER A 24 4.24 3.38 4.86
CA SER A 24 5.38 2.59 4.41
C SER A 24 5.24 2.28 2.91
N LYS A 25 5.85 3.10 2.07
CA LYS A 25 5.81 2.95 0.62
C LYS A 25 7.15 2.51 0.03
N GLY A 26 7.13 2.02 -1.21
CA GLY A 26 8.37 1.65 -1.93
C GLY A 26 8.10 0.68 -3.07
N GLY A 27 9.11 0.44 -3.89
CA GLY A 27 9.01 -0.45 -5.04
C GLY A 27 9.01 -1.95 -4.67
N ARG A 28 8.92 -2.78 -5.70
CA ARG A 28 9.03 -4.24 -5.57
C ARG A 28 10.39 -4.64 -5.01
N GLY A 29 10.41 -5.67 -4.16
CA GLY A 29 11.63 -6.20 -3.58
C GLY A 29 12.19 -5.37 -2.42
N SER A 30 11.54 -4.28 -2.00
CA SER A 30 11.97 -3.48 -0.86
C SER A 30 11.67 -4.11 0.51
N ILE A 31 11.12 -5.34 0.54
CA ILE A 31 10.84 -6.18 1.73
C ILE A 31 9.97 -5.54 2.82
N LYS A 32 9.14 -4.53 2.50
CA LYS A 32 8.22 -3.87 3.45
C LYS A 32 7.37 -4.86 4.23
N SER A 33 6.68 -5.77 3.53
CA SER A 33 5.79 -6.76 4.14
C SER A 33 6.53 -7.70 5.11
N ASN A 34 7.82 -8.03 4.82
CA ASN A 34 8.65 -8.82 5.72
C ASN A 34 8.99 -8.05 6.99
N PHE A 35 9.30 -6.76 6.86
CA PHE A 35 9.59 -5.89 7.98
C PHE A 35 8.37 -5.78 8.90
N TRP A 36 7.20 -5.47 8.34
CA TRP A 36 5.99 -5.33 9.14
C TRP A 36 5.51 -6.65 9.75
N ALA A 37 5.80 -7.79 9.12
CA ALA A 37 5.54 -9.10 9.72
C ALA A 37 6.45 -9.37 10.95
N ALA A 38 7.70 -8.92 10.91
CA ALA A 38 8.59 -9.01 12.07
C ALA A 38 8.16 -8.05 13.20
N VAL A 39 7.77 -6.82 12.87
CA VAL A 39 7.23 -5.86 13.85
C VAL A 39 5.95 -6.40 14.50
N ALA A 40 5.06 -7.03 13.71
CA ALA A 40 3.83 -7.64 14.23
C ALA A 40 4.13 -8.76 15.23
N GLU A 41 5.09 -9.63 14.93
CA GLU A 41 5.51 -10.69 15.87
C GLU A 41 6.14 -10.10 17.15
N GLU A 42 7.02 -9.12 17.01
CA GLU A 42 7.66 -8.42 18.12
C GLU A 42 6.64 -7.72 19.03
N THR A 43 5.61 -7.08 18.44
CA THR A 43 4.52 -6.43 19.21
C THR A 43 3.83 -7.40 20.15
N ILE A 44 3.58 -8.63 19.69
CA ILE A 44 2.97 -9.70 20.53
C ILE A 44 3.90 -10.11 21.68
N TYR A 45 5.20 -10.17 21.45
CA TYR A 45 6.16 -10.58 22.48
C TYR A 45 6.44 -9.50 23.53
N GLN A 46 6.41 -8.24 23.14
CA GLN A 46 6.74 -7.12 24.04
C GLN A 46 5.59 -6.70 24.94
N ASP A 47 4.36 -6.88 24.51
CA ASP A 47 3.19 -6.41 25.25
C ASP A 47 2.13 -7.52 25.32
N PRO A 48 1.91 -8.12 26.52
CA PRO A 48 1.05 -9.30 26.69
C PRO A 48 -0.45 -9.03 26.49
N GLU A 49 -0.87 -7.79 26.39
CA GLU A 49 -2.25 -7.39 26.09
C GLU A 49 -2.46 -6.92 24.65
N ALA A 50 -1.37 -6.79 23.86
CA ALA A 50 -1.43 -6.32 22.50
C ALA A 50 -1.94 -7.38 21.53
N HIS A 51 -2.81 -6.99 20.63
CA HIS A 51 -3.18 -7.72 19.43
C HIS A 51 -2.75 -6.96 18.18
N VAL A 52 -2.63 -7.67 17.07
CA VAL A 52 -2.29 -7.09 15.77
C VAL A 52 -3.39 -7.43 14.77
N VAL A 53 -3.74 -6.47 13.91
CA VAL A 53 -4.70 -6.68 12.84
C VAL A 53 -4.04 -6.39 11.49
N TYR A 54 -4.17 -7.33 10.57
CA TYR A 54 -3.85 -7.15 9.16
C TYR A 54 -5.10 -7.01 8.34
N THR A 55 -5.11 -6.05 7.42
CA THR A 55 -6.19 -5.89 6.45
C THR A 55 -5.67 -5.89 5.02
N ARG A 56 -6.50 -6.41 4.11
CA ARG A 56 -6.42 -6.21 2.66
C ARG A 56 -7.81 -5.92 2.13
N ARG A 57 -7.89 -5.39 0.92
CA ARG A 57 -9.18 -5.11 0.28
C ARG A 57 -10.08 -6.34 0.29
N TYR A 58 -9.59 -7.48 -0.17
CA TYR A 58 -10.37 -8.71 -0.31
C TYR A 58 -9.89 -9.82 0.63
N LYS A 59 -10.86 -10.47 1.30
CA LYS A 59 -10.57 -11.59 2.21
C LYS A 59 -9.86 -12.76 1.52
N VAL A 60 -10.17 -13.03 0.26
CA VAL A 60 -9.59 -14.14 -0.52
C VAL A 60 -8.08 -14.01 -0.69
N ASP A 61 -7.55 -12.80 -0.71
CA ASP A 61 -6.14 -12.52 -0.94
C ASP A 61 -5.27 -12.63 0.33
N LEU A 62 -5.90 -12.64 1.50
CA LEU A 62 -5.19 -12.66 2.78
C LEU A 62 -4.31 -13.90 2.95
N ARG A 63 -4.84 -15.10 2.61
CA ARG A 63 -4.15 -16.38 2.83
C ARG A 63 -2.89 -16.49 2.00
N GLY A 64 -2.97 -16.12 0.72
CA GLY A 64 -1.84 -16.17 -0.22
C GLY A 64 -0.77 -15.12 0.03
N SER A 65 -1.09 -14.07 0.76
CA SER A 65 -0.22 -12.92 1.01
C SER A 65 0.18 -12.80 2.49
N VAL A 66 -0.43 -11.90 3.23
CA VAL A 66 -0.03 -11.49 4.58
C VAL A 66 -0.05 -12.60 5.61
N TYR A 67 -1.02 -13.51 5.55
CA TYR A 67 -1.09 -14.65 6.47
C TYR A 67 0.11 -15.60 6.28
N ASN A 68 0.38 -16.01 5.04
CA ASN A 68 1.54 -16.83 4.73
C ASN A 68 2.85 -16.07 4.97
N GLN A 69 2.87 -14.75 4.76
CA GLN A 69 4.04 -13.92 5.03
C GLN A 69 4.36 -13.90 6.52
N PHE A 70 3.36 -13.70 7.37
CA PHE A 70 3.53 -13.75 8.83
C PHE A 70 3.99 -15.15 9.29
N MET A 71 3.35 -16.21 8.83
CA MET A 71 3.76 -17.59 9.14
C MET A 71 5.22 -17.86 8.75
N LYS A 72 5.64 -17.46 7.55
CA LYS A 72 7.04 -17.60 7.10
C LYS A 72 8.01 -16.81 7.99
N THR A 73 7.59 -15.67 8.50
CA THR A 73 8.40 -14.86 9.42
C THR A 73 8.60 -15.59 10.74
N VAL A 74 7.54 -16.08 11.35
CA VAL A 74 7.58 -16.89 12.58
C VAL A 74 8.45 -18.14 12.41
N ILE A 75 8.32 -18.86 11.28
CA ILE A 75 9.17 -20.03 10.95
C ILE A 75 10.65 -19.62 10.87
N ARG A 76 10.95 -18.52 10.19
CA ARG A 76 12.33 -18.03 10.02
C ARG A 76 12.98 -17.65 11.33
N HIS A 77 12.21 -17.14 12.28
CA HIS A 77 12.67 -16.80 13.62
C HIS A 77 12.77 -18.02 14.55
N GLY A 78 12.30 -19.19 14.11
CA GLY A 78 12.34 -20.43 14.92
C GLY A 78 11.23 -20.56 15.94
N HIS A 79 10.16 -19.76 15.84
CA HIS A 79 9.12 -19.64 16.85
C HIS A 79 7.82 -20.39 16.49
N LEU A 80 7.81 -21.25 15.47
CA LEU A 80 6.59 -21.91 14.98
C LEU A 80 5.83 -22.67 16.10
N GLU A 81 6.57 -23.31 16.99
CA GLU A 81 6.01 -24.11 18.10
C GLU A 81 5.21 -23.25 19.10
N ASP A 82 5.48 -21.95 19.18
CA ASP A 82 4.80 -21.01 20.08
C ASP A 82 3.47 -20.53 19.53
N TRP A 83 3.17 -20.81 18.26
CA TRP A 83 2.02 -20.28 17.55
C TRP A 83 1.03 -21.38 17.13
N GLU A 84 -0.24 -21.01 17.10
CA GLU A 84 -1.34 -21.78 16.50
C GLU A 84 -1.91 -20.98 15.32
N PHE A 85 -1.95 -21.60 14.14
CA PHE A 85 -2.43 -20.97 12.91
C PHE A 85 -3.75 -21.58 12.48
N THR A 86 -4.81 -20.73 12.36
CA THR A 86 -6.13 -21.14 11.86
C THR A 86 -6.50 -20.37 10.61
N THR A 87 -7.33 -20.96 9.76
CA THR A 87 -7.78 -20.32 8.50
C THR A 87 -9.24 -19.92 8.50
N SER A 88 -10.01 -20.37 9.50
CA SER A 88 -11.43 -20.02 9.68
C SER A 88 -11.78 -20.02 11.17
N PRO A 89 -11.77 -18.88 11.84
CA PRO A 89 -11.28 -17.55 11.38
C PRO A 89 -9.79 -17.57 11.00
N MET A 90 -9.35 -16.60 10.19
CA MET A 90 -7.94 -16.49 9.80
C MET A 90 -7.19 -15.72 10.88
N VAL A 91 -6.48 -16.47 11.73
CA VAL A 91 -5.83 -15.96 12.95
C VAL A 91 -4.54 -16.74 13.19
N ALA A 92 -3.51 -16.05 13.66
CA ALA A 92 -2.35 -16.64 14.29
C ALA A 92 -2.40 -16.31 15.79
N LYS A 93 -2.53 -17.33 16.62
CA LYS A 93 -2.64 -17.20 18.08
C LYS A 93 -1.32 -17.55 18.76
N TYR A 94 -0.81 -16.66 19.59
CA TYR A 94 0.34 -16.94 20.44
C TYR A 94 -0.11 -17.79 21.63
N LYS A 95 0.40 -19.02 21.74
CA LYS A 95 -0.09 -20.03 22.70
C LYS A 95 0.13 -19.63 24.16
N LYS A 96 1.21 -18.90 24.44
CA LYS A 96 1.61 -18.59 25.82
C LYS A 96 0.65 -17.62 26.51
N THR A 97 0.14 -16.64 25.81
CA THR A 97 -0.71 -15.56 26.35
C THR A 97 -2.13 -15.56 25.77
N GLY A 98 -2.31 -16.16 24.60
CA GLY A 98 -3.59 -16.15 23.88
C GLY A 98 -3.82 -14.94 22.97
N GLN A 99 -2.84 -14.04 22.87
CA GLN A 99 -2.88 -12.91 21.93
C GLN A 99 -2.98 -13.38 20.49
N CYS A 100 -3.50 -12.51 19.63
CA CYS A 100 -3.77 -12.87 18.24
C CYS A 100 -3.20 -11.85 17.25
N VAL A 101 -2.69 -12.37 16.14
CA VAL A 101 -2.57 -11.64 14.88
C VAL A 101 -3.75 -12.06 14.01
N ILE A 102 -4.60 -11.10 13.66
CA ILE A 102 -5.91 -11.29 13.05
C ILE A 102 -5.86 -10.80 11.61
N PHE A 103 -6.39 -11.58 10.67
CA PHE A 103 -6.35 -11.24 9.26
C PHE A 103 -7.78 -11.07 8.74
N VAL A 104 -8.13 -9.85 8.28
CA VAL A 104 -9.48 -9.49 7.89
C VAL A 104 -9.52 -8.80 6.52
N GLY A 105 -10.54 -9.12 5.72
CA GLY A 105 -10.81 -8.43 4.46
C GLY A 105 -11.69 -7.20 4.68
N ALA A 106 -11.37 -6.12 4.01
CA ALA A 106 -12.14 -4.88 4.05
C ALA A 106 -13.43 -4.93 3.19
N ASP A 107 -13.59 -5.99 2.40
CA ASP A 107 -14.75 -6.23 1.52
C ASP A 107 -16.06 -6.52 2.28
N LYS A 108 -16.00 -6.79 3.59
CA LYS A 108 -17.17 -7.06 4.43
C LYS A 108 -17.19 -6.19 5.70
N PRO A 109 -17.56 -4.90 5.61
CA PRO A 109 -17.52 -3.97 6.74
C PRO A 109 -18.35 -4.41 7.95
N ILE A 110 -19.48 -5.12 7.73
CA ILE A 110 -20.38 -5.60 8.81
C ILE A 110 -19.67 -6.63 9.70
N SER A 111 -18.84 -7.50 9.12
CA SER A 111 -18.10 -8.49 9.90
C SER A 111 -16.96 -7.88 10.72
N LEU A 112 -16.47 -6.71 10.32
CA LEU A 112 -15.45 -5.97 11.06
C LEU A 112 -16.04 -5.34 12.32
N LYS A 113 -17.22 -4.73 12.23
CA LYS A 113 -17.88 -4.03 13.35
C LYS A 113 -18.27 -4.95 14.52
N SER A 114 -18.38 -6.25 14.30
CA SER A 114 -18.71 -7.24 15.31
C SER A 114 -17.50 -7.95 15.91
N TYR A 115 -16.28 -7.56 15.54
CA TYR A 115 -15.07 -8.19 16.05
C TYR A 115 -14.78 -7.70 17.48
N ASN A 116 -14.93 -8.60 18.46
CA ASN A 116 -14.59 -8.33 19.86
C ASN A 116 -13.39 -9.16 20.27
N LEU A 117 -12.40 -8.51 20.85
CA LEU A 117 -11.30 -9.18 21.52
C LEU A 117 -11.79 -9.74 22.87
N SER A 118 -11.31 -10.89 23.25
CA SER A 118 -11.63 -11.47 24.58
C SER A 118 -10.90 -10.77 25.72
N PHE A 119 -9.79 -10.10 25.41
CA PHE A 119 -8.98 -9.30 26.33
C PHE A 119 -8.08 -8.37 25.53
N GLY A 120 -7.40 -7.44 26.21
CA GLY A 120 -6.40 -6.56 25.63
C GLY A 120 -6.95 -5.58 24.57
N TYR A 121 -6.09 -5.13 23.69
CA TYR A 121 -6.39 -4.12 22.68
C TYR A 121 -5.56 -4.33 21.40
N VAL A 122 -6.01 -3.74 20.30
CA VAL A 122 -5.21 -3.69 19.08
C VAL A 122 -4.16 -2.60 19.19
N LYS A 123 -2.89 -2.99 19.21
CA LYS A 123 -1.74 -2.08 19.29
C LYS A 123 -1.18 -1.73 17.92
N LEU A 124 -1.35 -2.63 16.95
CA LEU A 124 -0.83 -2.46 15.60
C LEU A 124 -1.89 -2.88 14.58
N LEU A 125 -2.30 -1.94 13.74
CA LEU A 125 -3.16 -2.15 12.60
C LEU A 125 -2.34 -1.96 11.32
N ILE A 126 -2.37 -2.94 10.40
CA ILE A 126 -1.58 -2.91 9.17
C ILE A 126 -2.51 -3.09 7.98
N HIS A 127 -2.57 -2.08 7.13
CA HIS A 127 -3.23 -2.11 5.84
C HIS A 127 -2.22 -2.49 4.76
N GLU A 128 -2.27 -3.72 4.27
CA GLU A 128 -1.36 -4.21 3.24
C GLU A 128 -1.98 -4.02 1.85
N GLU A 129 -1.16 -3.56 0.89
CA GLU A 129 -1.58 -3.18 -0.46
C GLU A 129 -2.76 -2.20 -0.42
N CYS A 130 -2.62 -1.17 0.43
CA CYS A 130 -3.71 -0.24 0.71
C CYS A 130 -4.10 0.65 -0.48
N ASP A 131 -3.29 0.72 -1.52
CA ASP A 131 -3.63 1.33 -2.81
C ASP A 131 -4.75 0.59 -3.57
N GLU A 132 -5.04 -0.66 -3.19
CA GLU A 132 -6.19 -1.43 -3.70
C GLU A 132 -7.49 -1.15 -2.95
N MET A 133 -7.46 -0.49 -1.77
CA MET A 133 -8.67 -0.17 -0.99
C MET A 133 -9.62 0.73 -1.79
N ALA A 134 -10.88 0.81 -1.36
CA ALA A 134 -11.88 1.64 -2.04
C ALA A 134 -11.63 3.15 -1.86
N GLY A 135 -10.81 3.53 -0.87
CA GLY A 135 -10.44 4.90 -0.54
C GLY A 135 -9.98 5.02 0.90
N ILE A 136 -9.61 6.23 1.31
CA ILE A 136 -9.16 6.53 2.68
C ILE A 136 -10.28 6.25 3.69
N GLU A 137 -11.51 6.66 3.41
CA GLU A 137 -12.65 6.44 4.30
C GLU A 137 -12.86 4.96 4.68
N GLN A 138 -12.49 4.02 3.80
CA GLN A 138 -12.59 2.60 4.14
C GLN A 138 -11.55 2.22 5.21
N MET A 139 -10.34 2.77 5.13
CA MET A 139 -9.29 2.55 6.13
C MET A 139 -9.61 3.25 7.44
N ASP A 140 -10.11 4.48 7.41
CA ASP A 140 -10.54 5.23 8.60
C ASP A 140 -11.65 4.47 9.37
N ASN A 141 -12.64 3.90 8.66
CA ASN A 141 -13.68 3.07 9.28
C ASN A 141 -13.14 1.79 9.95
N ILE A 142 -12.05 1.25 9.41
CA ILE A 142 -11.37 0.08 9.99
C ILE A 142 -10.58 0.51 11.22
N GLU A 143 -9.85 1.62 11.14
CA GLU A 143 -9.14 2.24 12.27
C GLU A 143 -10.10 2.49 13.43
N ASP A 144 -11.22 3.17 13.21
CA ASP A 144 -12.28 3.42 14.18
C ASP A 144 -12.86 2.13 14.80
N THR A 145 -12.76 1.02 14.08
CA THR A 145 -13.24 -0.27 14.58
C THR A 145 -12.26 -0.93 15.54
N PHE A 146 -10.98 -0.85 15.24
CA PHE A 146 -9.95 -1.62 15.94
C PHE A 146 -9.11 -0.79 16.92
N LEU A 147 -8.84 0.48 16.66
CA LEU A 147 -8.03 1.34 17.52
C LEU A 147 -8.90 2.16 18.48
N ARG A 148 -9.45 1.50 19.50
CA ARG A 148 -10.38 2.09 20.48
C ARG A 148 -9.84 2.15 21.91
N SER A 149 -8.54 2.03 22.08
CA SER A 149 -7.88 2.05 23.39
C SER A 149 -7.24 3.42 23.63
N ASP A 150 -7.14 3.80 24.91
CA ASP A 150 -6.32 4.96 25.33
C ASP A 150 -4.81 4.64 25.29
N THR A 151 -4.45 3.39 25.04
CA THR A 151 -3.06 2.93 24.92
C THR A 151 -2.47 3.34 23.56
N PRO A 152 -1.19 3.75 23.52
CA PRO A 152 -0.54 4.05 22.25
C PRO A 152 -0.65 2.90 21.25
N ALA A 153 -1.25 3.19 20.11
CA ALA A 153 -1.46 2.26 19.00
C ALA A 153 -1.01 2.91 17.69
N LEU A 154 -0.70 2.07 16.71
CA LEU A 154 -0.15 2.50 15.44
C LEU A 154 -0.96 1.96 14.28
N ASP A 155 -1.39 2.85 13.39
CA ASP A 155 -1.93 2.52 12.07
C ASP A 155 -0.83 2.56 11.02
N VAL A 156 -0.74 1.51 10.20
CA VAL A 156 0.32 1.35 9.20
C VAL A 156 -0.28 1.09 7.83
N LYS A 157 0.06 1.94 6.88
CA LYS A 157 -0.35 1.82 5.48
C LYS A 157 0.81 1.38 4.62
N VAL A 158 0.73 0.16 4.05
CA VAL A 158 1.80 -0.47 3.27
C VAL A 158 1.38 -0.61 1.81
N PHE A 159 2.15 -0.07 0.87
CA PHE A 159 1.82 -0.17 -0.54
C PHE A 159 3.00 0.10 -1.48
N ASN A 160 2.82 -0.26 -2.75
CA ASN A 160 3.66 0.16 -3.85
C ASN A 160 2.95 1.31 -4.58
N PRO A 161 3.56 2.51 -4.69
CA PRO A 161 2.90 3.64 -5.31
C PRO A 161 2.38 3.34 -6.71
N PRO A 162 1.06 3.49 -6.97
CA PRO A 162 0.50 3.43 -8.30
C PRO A 162 1.10 4.48 -9.22
N LYS A 163 1.07 4.26 -10.54
CA LYS A 163 1.62 5.21 -11.51
C LYS A 163 0.92 6.57 -11.46
N SER A 164 -0.40 6.57 -11.34
CA SER A 164 -1.22 7.77 -11.41
C SER A 164 -1.04 8.68 -10.20
N LYS A 165 -0.77 9.97 -10.44
CA LYS A 165 -0.79 11.01 -9.41
C LYS A 165 -2.17 11.20 -8.76
N ASN A 166 -3.24 10.88 -9.49
CA ASN A 166 -4.62 11.01 -9.01
C ASN A 166 -5.07 9.80 -8.18
N ASN A 167 -4.25 8.76 -8.06
CA ASN A 167 -4.57 7.68 -7.13
C ASN A 167 -4.64 8.25 -5.71
N PHE A 168 -5.68 7.88 -4.97
CA PHE A 168 -5.96 8.41 -3.64
C PHE A 168 -4.80 8.21 -2.65
N MET A 169 -4.05 7.09 -2.73
CA MET A 169 -2.91 6.87 -1.86
C MET A 169 -1.73 7.79 -2.16
N ASN A 170 -1.50 8.12 -3.44
CA ASN A 170 -0.45 9.07 -3.80
C ASN A 170 -0.79 10.50 -3.31
N GLN A 171 -2.07 10.90 -3.38
CA GLN A 171 -2.54 12.17 -2.83
C GLN A 171 -2.45 12.16 -1.29
N TYR A 172 -2.89 11.08 -0.66
CA TYR A 172 -2.84 10.93 0.79
C TYR A 172 -1.43 11.04 1.38
N VAL A 173 -0.42 10.50 0.68
CA VAL A 173 0.99 10.66 1.09
C VAL A 173 1.40 12.14 1.23
N GLU A 174 0.95 12.99 0.30
CA GLU A 174 1.28 14.42 0.35
C GLU A 174 0.56 15.14 1.50
N GLU A 175 -0.61 14.67 1.90
CA GLU A 175 -1.31 15.13 3.10
C GLU A 175 -0.59 14.67 4.37
N CYS A 176 -0.21 13.39 4.42
CA CYS A 176 0.50 12.79 5.55
C CYS A 176 1.82 13.49 5.88
N ARG A 177 2.55 13.96 4.87
CA ARG A 177 3.79 14.73 5.06
C ARG A 177 3.61 16.02 5.84
N LYS A 178 2.38 16.55 5.95
CA LYS A 178 2.03 17.78 6.66
C LYS A 178 1.54 17.53 8.09
N LYS A 179 1.23 16.27 8.43
CA LYS A 179 0.71 15.88 9.75
C LYS A 179 1.86 15.58 10.71
N ALA A 180 1.81 16.14 11.90
CA ALA A 180 2.86 15.94 12.91
C ALA A 180 2.90 14.50 13.46
N GLU A 181 1.74 13.86 13.56
CA GLU A 181 1.55 12.50 14.06
C GLU A 181 1.77 11.38 13.02
N THR A 182 2.10 11.74 11.77
CA THR A 182 2.33 10.78 10.69
C THR A 182 3.81 10.75 10.30
N ARG A 183 4.32 9.57 9.98
CA ARG A 183 5.65 9.37 9.40
C ARG A 183 5.53 8.68 8.05
N VAL A 184 6.23 9.19 7.04
CA VAL A 184 6.25 8.61 5.67
C VAL A 184 7.64 8.08 5.39
N PHE A 185 7.74 6.77 5.16
CA PHE A 185 8.99 6.11 4.80
C PHE A 185 8.93 5.52 3.40
N HIS A 186 10.05 5.60 2.70
CA HIS A 186 10.22 5.01 1.38
C HIS A 186 11.37 4.00 1.42
N SER A 187 11.09 2.75 1.07
CA SER A 187 12.07 1.67 1.05
C SER A 187 12.44 1.25 -0.37
N TYR A 188 13.69 0.87 -0.56
CA TYR A 188 14.27 0.53 -1.85
C TYR A 188 14.86 -0.88 -1.86
N TYR A 189 14.75 -1.58 -2.99
CA TYR A 189 15.27 -2.94 -3.16
C TYR A 189 16.80 -3.02 -3.06
N PHE A 190 17.52 -1.98 -3.49
CA PHE A 190 18.98 -1.97 -3.47
C PHE A 190 19.59 -1.87 -2.06
N ASN A 191 18.77 -1.55 -1.04
CA ASN A 191 19.15 -1.64 0.37
C ASN A 191 18.98 -3.06 0.93
N VAL A 192 18.47 -4.01 0.14
CA VAL A 192 18.23 -5.39 0.54
C VAL A 192 19.41 -6.27 0.13
N PRO A 193 19.93 -7.11 1.03
CA PRO A 193 21.01 -8.03 0.67
C PRO A 193 20.65 -8.93 -0.51
N VAL A 194 21.57 -9.08 -1.47
CA VAL A 194 21.36 -9.88 -2.69
C VAL A 194 20.90 -11.29 -2.39
N LYS A 195 21.40 -11.91 -1.31
CA LYS A 195 21.01 -13.27 -0.89
C LYS A 195 19.52 -13.43 -0.54
N TRP A 196 18.80 -12.32 -0.25
CA TRP A 196 17.38 -12.35 0.12
C TRP A 196 16.44 -12.28 -1.09
N LEU A 197 16.85 -11.55 -2.14
CA LEU A 197 16.08 -11.38 -3.37
C LEU A 197 16.56 -12.28 -4.51
N GLY A 198 17.83 -12.72 -4.44
CA GLY A 198 18.48 -13.51 -5.47
C GLY A 198 19.06 -12.64 -6.60
N LYS A 199 20.19 -13.10 -7.18
CA LYS A 199 20.95 -12.40 -8.23
C LYS A 199 20.07 -12.03 -9.43
N ARG A 200 19.20 -12.96 -9.87
CA ARG A 200 18.29 -12.76 -11.01
C ARG A 200 17.36 -11.55 -10.84
N PHE A 201 16.96 -11.25 -9.61
CA PHE A 201 16.10 -10.06 -9.35
C PHE A 201 16.86 -8.77 -9.67
N PHE A 202 18.12 -8.65 -9.21
CA PHE A 202 18.96 -7.47 -9.46
C PHE A 202 19.32 -7.34 -10.94
N GLU A 203 19.71 -8.43 -11.62
CA GLU A 203 19.98 -8.43 -13.05
C GLU A 203 18.76 -7.95 -13.86
N ARG A 204 17.57 -8.39 -13.48
CA ARG A 204 16.32 -7.97 -14.11
C ARG A 204 16.01 -6.49 -13.84
N ALA A 205 16.26 -6.01 -12.61
CA ALA A 205 16.08 -4.59 -12.26
C ALA A 205 17.00 -3.70 -13.11
N GLU A 206 18.27 -4.06 -13.25
CA GLU A 206 19.24 -3.30 -14.09
C GLU A 206 18.84 -3.34 -15.57
N TRP A 207 18.34 -4.48 -16.06
CA TRP A 207 17.84 -4.56 -17.42
C TRP A 207 16.67 -3.59 -17.65
N PHE A 208 15.68 -3.53 -16.73
CA PHE A 208 14.56 -2.60 -16.84
C PHE A 208 15.00 -1.13 -16.72
N LYS A 209 16.00 -0.86 -15.88
CA LYS A 209 16.54 0.49 -15.73
C LYS A 209 17.06 1.05 -17.07
N ILE A 210 17.70 0.19 -17.88
CA ILE A 210 18.25 0.58 -19.19
C ILE A 210 17.17 0.60 -20.27
N HIS A 211 16.33 -0.46 -20.36
CA HIS A 211 15.48 -0.67 -21.52
C HIS A 211 14.04 -0.17 -21.31
N LYS A 212 13.59 0.00 -20.07
CA LYS A 212 12.24 0.47 -19.73
C LYS A 212 12.28 1.39 -18.51
N PRO A 213 12.91 2.57 -18.61
CA PRO A 213 13.19 3.43 -17.44
C PRO A 213 11.93 3.88 -16.69
N ARG A 214 10.82 4.19 -17.37
CA ARG A 214 9.54 4.52 -16.71
C ARG A 214 8.98 3.34 -15.90
N TYR A 215 9.05 2.13 -16.48
CA TYR A 215 8.63 0.92 -15.75
C TYR A 215 9.52 0.68 -14.53
N TYR A 216 10.84 0.85 -14.66
CA TYR A 216 11.79 0.73 -13.57
C TYR A 216 11.50 1.76 -12.46
N ALA A 217 11.34 3.02 -12.82
CA ALA A 217 11.05 4.10 -11.88
C ALA A 217 9.80 3.80 -11.03
N ASN A 218 8.70 3.36 -11.63
CA ASN A 218 7.51 3.02 -10.87
C ASN A 218 7.65 1.68 -10.11
N ASN A 219 7.94 0.58 -10.81
CA ASN A 219 7.84 -0.75 -10.20
C ASN A 219 8.97 -1.08 -9.23
N TYR A 220 10.20 -0.63 -9.50
CA TYR A 220 11.37 -0.93 -8.68
C TYR A 220 11.73 0.21 -7.72
N MET A 221 11.58 1.45 -8.17
CA MET A 221 11.88 2.62 -7.32
C MET A 221 10.67 3.09 -6.52
N GLY A 222 9.44 2.69 -6.89
CA GLY A 222 8.22 3.14 -6.22
C GLY A 222 7.92 4.62 -6.47
N GLU A 223 8.29 5.13 -7.64
CA GLU A 223 8.02 6.50 -8.07
C GLU A 223 6.65 6.61 -8.74
N VAL A 224 6.01 7.76 -8.57
CA VAL A 224 4.77 8.11 -9.27
C VAL A 224 5.17 8.68 -10.64
N THR A 225 4.95 7.92 -11.70
CA THR A 225 5.47 8.24 -13.04
C THR A 225 4.42 8.71 -14.05
N GLY A 226 3.13 8.58 -13.71
CA GLY A 226 2.02 8.96 -14.58
C GLY A 226 1.44 10.33 -14.25
N THR A 227 0.87 10.98 -15.25
CA THR A 227 0.25 12.31 -15.14
C THR A 227 -1.12 12.29 -14.46
N GLY A 228 -1.71 11.13 -14.25
CA GLY A 228 -2.92 11.05 -13.42
C GLY A 228 -4.20 10.64 -14.12
N GLY A 229 -4.17 10.01 -15.28
CA GLY A 229 -5.40 9.44 -15.84
C GLY A 229 -5.51 9.37 -17.34
N GLY A 230 -4.50 9.77 -18.07
CA GLY A 230 -4.49 9.58 -19.52
C GLY A 230 -4.21 8.13 -19.88
N ILE A 231 -5.06 7.53 -20.72
CA ILE A 231 -4.78 6.26 -21.40
C ILE A 231 -3.53 6.44 -22.27
N PHE A 232 -3.29 7.65 -22.72
CA PHE A 232 -2.15 8.05 -23.53
C PHE A 232 -1.05 8.65 -22.66
N GLU A 233 0.17 8.09 -22.72
CA GLU A 233 1.32 8.53 -21.91
C GLU A 233 2.05 9.76 -22.50
N ASN A 234 1.79 10.10 -23.76
CA ASN A 234 2.46 11.16 -24.52
C ASN A 234 1.50 12.31 -24.87
N VAL A 235 0.66 12.72 -23.92
CA VAL A 235 -0.24 13.88 -24.13
C VAL A 235 0.51 15.15 -23.83
N GLU A 236 0.55 16.06 -24.80
CA GLU A 236 1.02 17.43 -24.65
C GLU A 236 -0.18 18.39 -24.69
N GLU A 237 -0.32 19.21 -23.65
CA GLU A 237 -1.33 20.26 -23.63
C GLU A 237 -0.74 21.52 -24.27
N ARG A 238 -1.28 21.95 -25.44
CA ARG A 238 -0.91 23.16 -26.08
C ARG A 238 -2.14 23.88 -26.67
N VAL A 239 -2.00 25.16 -26.88
CA VAL A 239 -3.00 25.93 -27.63
C VAL A 239 -2.80 25.66 -29.14
N ILE A 240 -3.84 25.18 -29.81
CA ILE A 240 -3.87 24.96 -31.24
C ILE A 240 -4.44 26.24 -31.87
N SER A 241 -3.72 26.84 -32.80
CA SER A 241 -4.16 28.07 -33.46
C SER A 241 -5.28 27.81 -34.50
N ASP A 242 -6.07 28.84 -34.80
CA ASP A 242 -7.12 28.74 -35.81
C ASP A 242 -6.54 28.41 -37.22
N GLU A 243 -5.30 28.80 -37.47
CA GLU A 243 -4.59 28.47 -38.69
C GLU A 243 -4.24 26.99 -38.77
N GLU A 244 -3.74 26.39 -37.68
CA GLU A 244 -3.49 24.95 -37.59
C GLU A 244 -4.79 24.16 -37.78
N ILE A 245 -5.88 24.57 -37.12
CA ILE A 245 -7.20 23.92 -37.22
C ILE A 245 -7.71 23.99 -38.67
N SER A 246 -7.52 25.14 -39.35
CA SER A 246 -7.96 25.33 -40.73
C SER A 246 -7.22 24.46 -41.76
N ASN A 247 -6.02 24.05 -41.42
CA ASN A 247 -5.18 23.16 -42.24
C ASN A 247 -5.46 21.68 -42.05
N MET A 248 -6.25 21.26 -41.02
CA MET A 248 -6.64 19.89 -40.77
C MET A 248 -7.73 19.45 -41.75
N PRO A 249 -7.49 18.43 -42.59
CA PRO A 249 -8.39 18.09 -43.72
C PRO A 249 -9.70 17.41 -43.26
N TYR A 250 -9.75 16.84 -42.09
CA TYR A 250 -10.94 16.19 -41.52
C TYR A 250 -10.88 16.15 -40.00
N PHE A 251 -12.00 15.85 -39.39
CA PHE A 251 -12.10 15.62 -37.93
C PHE A 251 -12.95 14.39 -37.65
N ASP A 252 -12.54 13.61 -36.67
CA ASP A 252 -13.37 12.59 -36.06
C ASP A 252 -14.05 13.13 -34.80
N TYR A 253 -15.27 12.68 -34.59
CA TYR A 253 -16.07 13.12 -33.48
C TYR A 253 -16.50 11.90 -32.62
N GLY A 254 -16.27 11.98 -31.34
CA GLY A 254 -16.71 10.98 -30.37
C GLY A 254 -17.65 11.60 -29.34
N LEU A 255 -18.71 10.88 -28.99
CA LEU A 255 -19.63 11.25 -27.91
C LEU A 255 -19.81 10.07 -26.98
N ASP A 256 -19.49 10.26 -25.71
CA ASP A 256 -19.73 9.29 -24.65
C ASP A 256 -20.87 9.79 -23.74
N PHE A 257 -21.94 8.96 -23.63
CA PHE A 257 -23.10 9.24 -22.80
C PHE A 257 -22.89 8.67 -21.42
N GLY A 258 -22.36 9.47 -20.49
CA GLY A 258 -22.27 9.08 -19.09
C GLY A 258 -23.64 9.09 -18.40
N PHE A 259 -23.97 8.07 -17.61
CA PHE A 259 -25.20 8.00 -16.78
C PHE A 259 -24.95 8.53 -15.36
N GLU A 260 -23.76 8.26 -14.81
CA GLU A 260 -23.32 8.76 -13.49
C GLU A 260 -22.14 9.78 -13.61
N HIS A 261 -21.56 9.92 -14.80
CA HIS A 261 -20.48 10.84 -15.12
C HIS A 261 -20.91 11.84 -16.19
N PRO A 262 -20.25 13.01 -16.28
CA PRO A 262 -20.58 13.99 -17.30
C PRO A 262 -20.42 13.41 -18.71
N GLN A 263 -21.28 13.86 -19.63
CA GLN A 263 -21.13 13.55 -21.05
C GLN A 263 -19.83 14.14 -21.57
N VAL A 264 -19.13 13.40 -22.41
CA VAL A 264 -17.87 13.83 -23.03
C VAL A 264 -18.07 13.89 -24.54
N PHE A 265 -17.79 15.05 -25.12
CA PHE A 265 -17.70 15.24 -26.56
C PHE A 265 -16.24 15.49 -26.95
N ILE A 266 -15.73 14.70 -27.90
CA ILE A 266 -14.37 14.77 -28.38
C ILE A 266 -14.40 15.11 -29.86
N LYS A 267 -13.54 16.04 -30.28
CA LYS A 267 -13.19 16.32 -31.65
C LYS A 267 -11.70 16.03 -31.79
N SER A 268 -11.32 15.18 -32.73
CA SER A 268 -9.94 14.76 -32.94
C SER A 268 -9.55 14.84 -34.42
N TYR A 269 -8.27 14.99 -34.66
CA TYR A 269 -7.61 14.88 -35.96
C TYR A 269 -6.37 13.99 -35.76
N TYR A 270 -6.21 12.99 -36.62
CA TYR A 270 -5.03 12.12 -36.60
C TYR A 270 -4.12 12.46 -37.80
N ASP A 271 -2.93 12.96 -37.48
CA ASP A 271 -1.88 13.19 -38.47
C ASP A 271 -1.12 11.87 -38.70
N GLN A 272 -1.34 11.28 -39.88
CA GLN A 272 -0.73 10.00 -40.26
C GLN A 272 0.77 10.11 -40.56
N ASP A 273 1.22 11.31 -40.97
CA ASP A 273 2.63 11.51 -41.33
C ASP A 273 3.51 11.68 -40.10
N GLU A 274 2.99 12.35 -39.08
CA GLU A 274 3.69 12.57 -37.79
C GLU A 274 3.31 11.59 -36.67
N ASP A 275 2.32 10.70 -36.89
CA ASP A 275 1.76 9.77 -35.91
C ASP A 275 1.28 10.50 -34.63
N ILE A 276 0.57 11.62 -34.80
CA ILE A 276 0.05 12.50 -33.76
C ILE A 276 -1.48 12.55 -33.81
N LEU A 277 -2.14 12.41 -32.65
CA LEU A 277 -3.58 12.57 -32.48
C LEU A 277 -3.88 13.88 -31.77
#